data_f79ee27ff54965b39fadd8903a26f1c9
#
_entry.id   f79ee27ff54965b39fadd8903a26f1c9
#
_cell.length_a   1.000
_cell.length_b   1.000
_cell.length_c   1.000
_cell.angle_alpha   90.00
_cell.angle_beta   90.00
_cell.angle_gamma   90.00
#
_symmetry.space_group_name_H-M   'P 1'
#
loop_
_entity.id
_entity.type
_entity.pdbx_description
1 polymer ?
#
loop_
_entity_poly.entity_id
_entity_poly.type
_entity_poly.pdbx_seq_one_letter_code
_entity_poly.pdbx_strand_id
1 'polypeptide(L)'
;MKINIALASTAAALVCLTSCMQEVLPTESVISDQIGQSASALEGMVNSIYTNMVGYKNEDGGIETISYGSMRVQLEHSTTMMVCPGYNGFNTMGAWTQGAVSASGSNRGIYPTYLYYGYIKTVNDVIGMIDLDNATDEMLVDLGICYAYRALYYMDLVQIMEYKKPLDSRYTYVDPKSDLSNLGVPIVTDKTTTQEASNNPRATVDEVYDLILSDLAEAEKYLAGYTRKDKVEPNLAVVYGLFARAYTNLASRTERAAKYTSKAEYWKLAGEYADKAIAQSGCTPLTEAQWTDPKTGFNNRNSQNSWMLATHIDPNNTTAATDGSFVYAMIMGTETTFSVYGWRVGRALDRAAYDRLSDNDWRKKSWLGPEFFYESKNQKAGEAYLIEKDANGNLINNKWATAGNNKSTEQGDWSDDPGKYQFSNSASWVRSRINTSYGFKAWPWLYVNRKFRPNEGNYNTYEVGGATDFPIMRVEEMYFLKAEAELNTTGVAAAKATLEGLIKTRNSSYSCAATTKKDVYEELMFQKGIEFWGEGINYFDNKRLETGCHRWYPGASVERAAHAIDMNRIHPGWTPGFNNAELNGNRAVYDFNNPYTAYSVYTTALRTNDEIASHYGEAIEVEGHKFFDTEKFE
;
A
#
# COMPACT_ATOMS: atom_id res chain seq x y z
N MET A 1 65.92 -56.19 -0.49
CA MET A 1 64.90 -56.10 0.58
C MET A 1 64.48 -54.66 0.96
N LYS A 2 64.96 -53.63 0.26
CA LYS A 2 64.55 -52.20 0.53
C LYS A 2 63.53 -51.64 -0.43
N ILE A 3 63.20 -52.31 -1.55
CA ILE A 3 62.25 -51.82 -2.54
C ILE A 3 60.80 -52.22 -2.19
N ASN A 4 60.61 -53.33 -1.48
CA ASN A 4 59.26 -53.82 -1.15
C ASN A 4 58.57 -53.07 0.01
N ILE A 5 59.36 -52.33 0.81
CA ILE A 5 58.81 -51.55 1.93
C ILE A 5 58.28 -50.18 1.42
N ALA A 6 58.90 -49.62 0.39
CA ALA A 6 58.42 -48.36 -0.20
C ALA A 6 57.08 -48.52 -0.95
N LEU A 7 56.85 -49.66 -1.62
CA LEU A 7 55.58 -49.92 -2.30
C LEU A 7 54.46 -50.23 -1.32
N ALA A 8 54.74 -50.87 -0.19
CA ALA A 8 53.74 -51.15 0.82
C ALA A 8 53.29 -49.89 1.57
N SER A 9 54.20 -48.92 1.80
CA SER A 9 53.87 -47.63 2.43
C SER A 9 53.12 -46.69 1.48
N THR A 10 53.37 -46.75 0.18
CA THR A 10 52.63 -45.95 -0.81
C THR A 10 51.21 -46.50 -1.03
N ALA A 11 51.05 -47.82 -1.00
CA ALA A 11 49.70 -48.42 -1.08
C ALA A 11 48.86 -48.16 0.18
N ALA A 12 49.47 -48.18 1.36
CA ALA A 12 48.78 -47.82 2.61
C ALA A 12 48.41 -46.34 2.69
N ALA A 13 49.22 -45.43 2.12
CA ALA A 13 48.92 -44.00 2.04
C ALA A 13 47.81 -43.68 1.03
N LEU A 14 47.68 -44.44 -0.08
CA LEU A 14 46.58 -44.29 -1.03
C LEU A 14 45.25 -44.84 -0.50
N VAL A 15 45.25 -45.85 0.36
CA VAL A 15 44.02 -46.37 0.96
C VAL A 15 43.49 -45.44 2.08
N CYS A 16 44.37 -44.67 2.73
CA CYS A 16 43.95 -43.66 3.72
C CYS A 16 43.38 -42.37 3.11
N LEU A 17 43.57 -42.14 1.80
CA LEU A 17 43.00 -40.97 1.11
C LEU A 17 41.62 -41.25 0.51
N THR A 18 41.10 -42.47 0.60
CA THR A 18 39.71 -42.83 0.27
C THR A 18 38.82 -42.95 1.51
N SER A 19 39.29 -42.51 2.69
CA SER A 19 38.45 -42.36 3.86
C SER A 19 37.46 -41.24 3.58
N CYS A 20 36.24 -41.63 3.41
CA CYS A 20 35.04 -40.84 3.35
C CYS A 20 35.21 -39.45 3.98
N MET A 21 35.22 -38.42 3.16
CA MET A 21 34.72 -37.16 3.65
C MET A 21 33.22 -37.38 3.84
N GLN A 22 32.83 -37.95 4.97
CA GLN A 22 31.49 -37.76 5.45
C GLN A 22 31.37 -36.24 5.62
N GLU A 23 30.48 -35.67 4.90
CA GLU A 23 30.06 -34.28 5.08
C GLU A 23 29.66 -34.15 6.56
N VAL A 24 30.52 -33.53 7.35
CA VAL A 24 30.23 -33.28 8.78
C VAL A 24 29.25 -32.11 8.74
N LEU A 25 27.99 -32.45 8.82
CA LEU A 25 26.93 -31.46 8.95
C LEU A 25 27.21 -30.61 10.22
N PRO A 26 27.08 -29.29 10.15
CA PRO A 26 27.25 -28.44 11.32
C PRO A 26 26.29 -28.87 12.43
N THR A 27 26.85 -29.21 13.59
CA THR A 27 26.06 -29.66 14.76
C THR A 27 25.27 -28.54 15.42
N GLU A 28 25.52 -27.30 15.04
CA GLU A 28 24.86 -26.09 15.58
C GLU A 28 23.96 -25.36 14.59
N SER A 29 23.82 -25.85 13.35
CA SER A 29 22.91 -25.28 12.36
C SER A 29 22.00 -26.34 11.77
N VAL A 30 20.71 -26.04 11.71
CA VAL A 30 19.72 -26.88 11.05
C VAL A 30 19.86 -26.69 9.54
N ILE A 31 20.05 -27.77 8.79
CA ILE A 31 20.13 -27.71 7.32
C ILE A 31 18.72 -27.73 6.70
N SER A 32 18.60 -27.18 5.51
CA SER A 32 17.32 -27.06 4.79
C SER A 32 16.54 -28.37 4.69
N ASP A 33 17.22 -29.49 4.42
CA ASP A 33 16.59 -30.82 4.33
C ASP A 33 16.00 -31.30 5.68
N GLN A 34 16.60 -30.89 6.80
CA GLN A 34 16.07 -31.21 8.13
C GLN A 34 14.86 -30.35 8.48
N ILE A 35 14.83 -29.10 8.02
CA ILE A 35 13.68 -28.20 8.17
C ILE A 35 12.51 -28.74 7.37
N GLY A 36 12.70 -29.13 6.11
CA GLY A 36 11.67 -29.65 5.24
C GLY A 36 11.04 -30.97 5.72
N GLN A 37 11.72 -31.71 6.61
CA GLN A 37 11.23 -32.94 7.25
C GLN A 37 10.53 -32.71 8.60
N SER A 38 10.56 -31.51 9.13
CA SER A 38 9.98 -31.16 10.43
C SER A 38 8.81 -30.18 10.26
N ALA A 39 7.58 -30.65 10.46
CA ALA A 39 6.39 -29.81 10.36
C ALA A 39 6.47 -28.56 11.26
N SER A 40 7.01 -28.67 12.47
CA SER A 40 7.15 -27.53 13.38
C SER A 40 8.23 -26.52 12.92
N ALA A 41 9.31 -26.99 12.29
CA ALA A 41 10.32 -26.12 11.73
C ALA A 41 9.78 -25.40 10.47
N LEU A 42 9.03 -26.10 9.63
CA LEU A 42 8.37 -25.53 8.45
C LEU A 42 7.32 -24.49 8.86
N GLU A 43 6.47 -24.76 9.87
CA GLU A 43 5.52 -23.78 10.43
C GLU A 43 6.26 -22.50 10.90
N GLY A 44 7.44 -22.64 11.52
CA GLY A 44 8.28 -21.50 11.88
C GLY A 44 8.74 -20.69 10.67
N MET A 45 9.06 -21.35 9.56
CA MET A 45 9.44 -20.69 8.30
C MET A 45 8.23 -19.99 7.65
N VAL A 46 7.06 -20.62 7.64
CA VAL A 46 5.81 -19.99 7.15
C VAL A 46 5.46 -18.75 7.98
N ASN A 47 5.61 -18.81 9.31
CA ASN A 47 5.41 -17.66 10.18
C ASN A 47 6.38 -16.49 9.87
N SER A 48 7.56 -16.80 9.31
CA SER A 48 8.48 -15.75 8.87
C SER A 48 7.93 -14.91 7.70
N ILE A 49 7.02 -15.45 6.88
CA ILE A 49 6.33 -14.71 5.81
C ILE A 49 5.56 -13.53 6.42
N TYR A 50 4.79 -13.79 7.48
CA TYR A 50 3.97 -12.79 8.14
C TYR A 50 4.81 -11.72 8.86
N THR A 51 5.86 -12.16 9.56
CA THR A 51 6.76 -11.27 10.30
C THR A 51 7.61 -10.41 9.37
N ASN A 52 8.01 -10.92 8.21
CA ASN A 52 8.73 -10.13 7.21
C ASN A 52 7.90 -9.00 6.62
N MET A 53 6.57 -9.17 6.49
CA MET A 53 5.69 -8.12 5.97
C MET A 53 5.60 -6.90 6.89
N VAL A 54 5.85 -7.06 8.17
CA VAL A 54 5.85 -5.99 9.18
C VAL A 54 7.26 -5.69 9.70
N GLY A 55 8.27 -6.41 9.20
CA GLY A 55 9.66 -6.21 9.54
C GLY A 55 10.19 -4.87 9.06
N TYR A 56 11.01 -4.22 9.87
CA TYR A 56 11.75 -3.03 9.50
C TYR A 56 12.92 -3.39 8.57
N LYS A 57 12.95 -2.73 7.43
CA LYS A 57 14.02 -2.88 6.45
C LYS A 57 14.55 -1.49 6.10
N ASN A 58 15.51 -1.00 6.87
CA ASN A 58 16.21 0.25 6.60
C ASN A 58 17.70 -0.05 6.41
N GLU A 59 18.16 -0.03 5.18
CA GLU A 59 19.59 -0.26 4.88
C GLU A 59 20.43 1.00 4.96
N ASP A 60 19.85 2.20 4.81
CA ASP A 60 20.60 3.44 4.63
C ASP A 60 20.39 4.48 5.75
N GLY A 61 19.85 4.09 6.90
CA GLY A 61 19.58 5.04 7.99
C GLY A 61 18.53 6.10 7.65
N GLY A 62 17.77 5.89 6.58
CA GLY A 62 16.64 6.74 6.20
C GLY A 62 15.51 6.64 7.21
N ILE A 63 14.75 7.70 7.30
CA ILE A 63 13.64 7.87 8.24
C ILE A 63 12.34 7.17 7.76
N GLU A 64 12.39 6.47 6.66
CA GLU A 64 11.22 5.82 6.08
C GLU A 64 11.20 4.37 6.47
N THR A 65 10.23 4.03 7.26
CA THR A 65 9.93 2.66 7.63
C THR A 65 9.35 1.91 6.45
N ILE A 66 9.81 0.69 6.28
CA ILE A 66 9.44 -0.13 5.16
C ILE A 66 8.83 -1.42 5.69
N SER A 67 7.53 -1.40 5.76
CA SER A 67 6.70 -2.59 5.87
C SER A 67 5.79 -2.66 4.66
N TYR A 68 5.07 -3.75 4.52
CA TYR A 68 4.05 -3.87 3.48
C TYR A 68 3.00 -2.75 3.58
N GLY A 69 2.48 -2.48 4.78
CA GLY A 69 1.52 -1.41 5.01
C GLY A 69 2.09 -0.02 4.74
N SER A 70 3.33 0.25 5.15
CA SER A 70 4.01 1.53 4.87
C SER A 70 4.20 1.75 3.38
N MET A 71 4.59 0.71 2.62
CA MET A 71 4.72 0.78 1.17
C MET A 71 3.39 1.10 0.50
N ARG A 72 2.31 0.45 0.92
CA ARG A 72 0.95 0.72 0.40
C ARG A 72 0.52 2.17 0.62
N VAL A 73 0.77 2.73 1.79
CA VAL A 73 0.47 4.14 2.09
C VAL A 73 1.35 5.08 1.26
N GLN A 74 2.62 4.75 1.07
CA GLN A 74 3.52 5.55 0.21
C GLN A 74 3.04 5.59 -1.24
N LEU A 75 2.60 4.47 -1.79
CA LEU A 75 2.02 4.42 -3.14
C LEU A 75 0.75 5.27 -3.23
N GLU A 76 -0.12 5.21 -2.23
CA GLU A 76 -1.34 6.02 -2.14
C GLU A 76 -1.04 7.52 -2.18
N HIS A 77 0.09 7.97 -1.62
CA HIS A 77 0.53 9.36 -1.66
C HIS A 77 0.69 9.94 -3.06
N SER A 78 0.85 9.11 -4.07
CA SER A 78 0.99 9.57 -5.46
C SER A 78 -0.35 9.69 -6.18
N THR A 79 -1.48 9.41 -5.51
CA THR A 79 -2.83 9.45 -6.07
C THR A 79 -3.52 10.80 -5.84
N THR A 80 -4.64 11.02 -6.52
CA THR A 80 -5.47 12.23 -6.35
C THR A 80 -6.06 12.36 -4.95
N MET A 81 -6.48 11.23 -4.36
CA MET A 81 -7.30 11.24 -3.14
C MET A 81 -6.52 11.54 -1.86
N MET A 82 -5.23 11.22 -1.81
CA MET A 82 -4.41 11.49 -0.64
C MET A 82 -3.53 12.71 -0.86
N VAL A 83 -3.76 13.76 -0.08
CA VAL A 83 -2.97 14.98 -0.12
C VAL A 83 -2.20 15.17 1.17
N CYS A 84 -1.09 15.88 1.08
CA CYS A 84 -0.28 16.30 2.22
C CYS A 84 -0.29 17.82 2.23
N PRO A 85 -1.05 18.46 3.12
CA PRO A 85 -1.15 19.91 3.17
C PRO A 85 0.20 20.60 3.40
N GLY A 86 1.03 20.06 4.30
CA GLY A 86 2.33 20.59 4.60
C GLY A 86 3.48 19.90 3.88
N TYR A 87 4.65 20.54 3.85
CA TYR A 87 5.87 19.96 3.27
C TYR A 87 6.91 19.62 4.32
N ASN A 88 7.40 18.39 4.27
CA ASN A 88 8.69 18.03 4.84
C ASN A 88 9.26 16.80 4.09
N GLY A 89 10.45 16.33 4.50
CA GLY A 89 11.13 15.21 3.86
C GLY A 89 10.38 13.87 3.86
N PHE A 90 9.29 13.76 4.61
CA PHE A 90 8.54 12.51 4.79
C PHE A 90 7.33 12.34 3.86
N ASN A 91 7.00 13.34 3.06
CA ASN A 91 5.90 13.24 2.08
C ASN A 91 6.36 13.32 0.64
N THR A 92 7.58 12.95 0.41
CA THR A 92 8.24 13.05 -0.89
C THR A 92 7.64 12.15 -1.95
N MET A 93 6.98 11.02 -1.61
CA MET A 93 6.22 10.22 -2.59
C MET A 93 5.00 10.97 -3.15
N GLY A 94 4.43 11.86 -2.36
CA GLY A 94 3.35 12.74 -2.78
C GLY A 94 3.81 13.97 -3.55
N ALA A 95 5.13 14.20 -3.62
CA ALA A 95 5.73 15.32 -4.33
C ALA A 95 6.40 14.85 -5.61
N TRP A 96 6.39 15.71 -6.60
CA TRP A 96 7.12 15.47 -7.85
C TRP A 96 8.63 15.60 -7.70
N THR A 97 9.05 16.26 -6.64
CA THR A 97 10.43 16.62 -6.47
C THR A 97 11.25 15.41 -6.12
N GLN A 98 12.27 15.24 -6.90
CA GLN A 98 13.48 14.61 -6.47
C GLN A 98 13.39 13.23 -5.88
N GLY A 99 14.17 12.42 -6.36
CA GLY A 99 14.58 11.29 -5.59
C GLY A 99 13.47 10.35 -5.13
N ALA A 100 12.23 10.83 -5.09
CA ALA A 100 11.08 9.99 -4.80
C ALA A 100 11.01 8.82 -5.78
N VAL A 101 11.51 9.03 -6.96
CA VAL A 101 11.44 8.07 -8.05
C VAL A 101 12.81 7.85 -8.70
N SER A 102 13.83 8.61 -8.28
CA SER A 102 15.18 8.47 -8.81
C SER A 102 15.85 7.24 -8.27
N ALA A 103 16.32 6.39 -9.14
CA ALA A 103 16.92 5.12 -8.79
C ALA A 103 18.33 5.22 -8.20
N SER A 104 19.04 6.33 -8.34
CA SER A 104 20.46 6.36 -8.07
C SER A 104 20.87 6.81 -6.67
N GLY A 105 20.07 6.51 -5.66
CA GLY A 105 20.44 6.85 -4.29
C GLY A 105 19.32 7.40 -3.45
N SER A 106 18.10 7.41 -3.94
CA SER A 106 16.96 7.58 -3.08
C SER A 106 16.44 6.23 -2.65
N ASN A 107 16.25 6.08 -1.39
CA ASN A 107 15.68 4.93 -0.76
C ASN A 107 14.36 4.45 -1.41
N ARG A 108 13.69 5.24 -2.20
CA ARG A 108 12.36 4.99 -2.76
C ARG A 108 12.31 4.22 -4.05
N GLY A 109 13.30 4.38 -4.92
CA GLY A 109 13.48 3.47 -6.05
C GLY A 109 13.93 2.08 -5.60
N ILE A 110 14.58 2.01 -4.41
CA ILE A 110 15.06 0.77 -3.81
C ILE A 110 13.90 -0.05 -3.24
N TYR A 111 12.95 0.59 -2.58
CA TYR A 111 11.98 -0.10 -1.73
C TYR A 111 11.08 -1.10 -2.46
N PRO A 112 10.50 -0.82 -3.63
CA PRO A 112 9.65 -1.82 -4.25
C PRO A 112 10.40 -3.10 -4.58
N THR A 113 11.54 -3.01 -5.26
CA THR A 113 12.30 -4.20 -5.67
C THR A 113 12.88 -4.93 -4.47
N TYR A 114 13.57 -4.22 -3.57
CA TYR A 114 14.18 -4.82 -2.38
C TYR A 114 13.14 -5.48 -1.48
N LEU A 115 12.04 -4.79 -1.18
CA LEU A 115 11.00 -5.28 -0.30
C LEU A 115 10.31 -6.52 -0.87
N TYR A 116 9.82 -6.41 -2.11
CA TYR A 116 9.06 -7.51 -2.70
C TYR A 116 9.92 -8.72 -3.05
N TYR A 117 11.17 -8.54 -3.54
CA TYR A 117 12.06 -9.69 -3.74
C TYR A 117 12.51 -10.31 -2.41
N GLY A 118 12.61 -9.53 -1.33
CA GLY A 118 12.79 -10.08 0.02
C GLY A 118 11.64 -10.99 0.45
N TYR A 119 10.39 -10.58 0.18
CA TYR A 119 9.21 -11.40 0.42
C TYR A 119 9.15 -12.63 -0.48
N ILE A 120 9.42 -12.47 -1.78
CA ILE A 120 9.47 -13.56 -2.77
C ILE A 120 10.53 -14.59 -2.36
N LYS A 121 11.71 -14.13 -1.89
CA LYS A 121 12.74 -15.05 -1.40
C LYS A 121 12.22 -15.87 -0.23
N THR A 122 11.57 -15.27 0.74
CA THR A 122 11.06 -15.99 1.91
C THR A 122 10.08 -17.10 1.51
N VAL A 123 9.14 -16.82 0.60
CA VAL A 123 8.20 -17.86 0.14
C VAL A 123 8.87 -18.91 -0.74
N ASN A 124 9.84 -18.53 -1.58
CA ASN A 124 10.60 -19.48 -2.39
C ASN A 124 11.44 -20.43 -1.54
N ASP A 125 12.04 -19.94 -0.45
CA ASP A 125 12.80 -20.77 0.48
C ASP A 125 11.91 -21.88 1.10
N VAL A 126 10.66 -21.54 1.47
CA VAL A 126 9.69 -22.52 2.00
C VAL A 126 9.26 -23.50 0.90
N ILE A 127 8.89 -23.00 -0.28
CA ILE A 127 8.46 -23.86 -1.40
C ILE A 127 9.55 -24.87 -1.76
N GLY A 128 10.81 -24.43 -1.82
CA GLY A 128 11.96 -25.27 -2.17
C GLY A 128 12.31 -26.33 -1.13
N MET A 129 11.81 -26.21 0.12
CA MET A 129 12.03 -27.19 1.19
C MET A 129 10.99 -28.31 1.23
N ILE A 130 9.85 -28.16 0.59
CA ILE A 130 8.76 -29.13 0.62
C ILE A 130 8.97 -30.20 -0.46
N ASP A 131 9.23 -31.42 -0.04
CA ASP A 131 9.25 -32.58 -0.92
C ASP A 131 7.81 -33.11 -1.12
N LEU A 132 7.27 -32.93 -2.30
CA LEU A 132 5.90 -33.32 -2.63
C LEU A 132 5.64 -34.83 -2.50
N ASP A 133 6.67 -35.67 -2.66
CA ASP A 133 6.52 -37.13 -2.57
C ASP A 133 6.31 -37.57 -1.12
N ASN A 134 6.73 -36.76 -0.14
CA ASN A 134 6.65 -37.05 1.28
C ASN A 134 5.86 -35.99 2.08
N ALA A 135 5.19 -35.05 1.41
CA ALA A 135 4.47 -33.96 2.08
C ALA A 135 3.24 -34.45 2.84
N THR A 136 3.08 -33.97 4.07
CA THR A 136 1.83 -34.13 4.83
C THR A 136 0.75 -33.14 4.37
N ASP A 137 -0.50 -33.36 4.79
CA ASP A 137 -1.60 -32.43 4.47
C ASP A 137 -1.31 -31.01 5.00
N GLU A 138 -0.68 -30.88 6.17
CA GLU A 138 -0.26 -29.59 6.72
C GLU A 138 0.80 -28.91 5.85
N MET A 139 1.79 -29.65 5.38
CA MET A 139 2.83 -29.13 4.48
C MET A 139 2.24 -28.68 3.14
N LEU A 140 1.23 -29.38 2.64
CA LEU A 140 0.52 -28.97 1.42
C LEU A 140 -0.30 -27.69 1.62
N VAL A 141 -0.87 -27.50 2.81
CA VAL A 141 -1.52 -26.22 3.19
C VAL A 141 -0.47 -25.09 3.24
N ASP A 142 0.67 -25.31 3.87
CA ASP A 142 1.78 -24.36 3.92
C ASP A 142 2.27 -23.95 2.51
N LEU A 143 2.35 -24.94 1.63
CA LEU A 143 2.67 -24.72 0.22
C LEU A 143 1.61 -23.86 -0.48
N GLY A 144 0.34 -24.12 -0.25
CA GLY A 144 -0.77 -23.31 -0.76
C GLY A 144 -0.73 -21.85 -0.25
N ILE A 145 -0.37 -21.65 1.01
CA ILE A 145 -0.15 -20.33 1.59
C ILE A 145 1.00 -19.60 0.88
N CYS A 146 2.13 -20.29 0.67
CA CYS A 146 3.29 -19.73 -0.03
C CYS A 146 2.96 -19.32 -1.47
N TYR A 147 2.25 -20.15 -2.22
CA TYR A 147 1.83 -19.82 -3.59
C TYR A 147 0.89 -18.61 -3.62
N ALA A 148 -0.08 -18.52 -2.70
CA ALA A 148 -0.97 -17.37 -2.61
C ALA A 148 -0.20 -16.06 -2.34
N TYR A 149 0.78 -16.10 -1.44
CA TYR A 149 1.63 -14.94 -1.15
C TYR A 149 2.59 -14.61 -2.30
N ARG A 150 3.19 -15.61 -2.98
CA ARG A 150 4.04 -15.35 -4.13
C ARG A 150 3.25 -14.67 -5.26
N ALA A 151 2.04 -15.13 -5.52
CA ALA A 151 1.13 -14.49 -6.46
C ALA A 151 0.80 -13.04 -6.08
N LEU A 152 0.50 -12.76 -4.81
CA LEU A 152 0.27 -11.40 -4.30
C LEU A 152 1.49 -10.51 -4.51
N TYR A 153 2.68 -10.98 -4.16
CA TYR A 153 3.90 -10.19 -4.26
C TYR A 153 4.29 -9.87 -5.70
N TYR A 154 4.19 -10.85 -6.59
CA TYR A 154 4.43 -10.60 -8.02
C TYR A 154 3.36 -9.70 -8.64
N MET A 155 2.09 -9.83 -8.22
CA MET A 155 1.01 -8.97 -8.71
C MET A 155 1.22 -7.51 -8.32
N ASP A 156 1.62 -7.24 -7.08
CA ASP A 156 1.96 -5.89 -6.66
C ASP A 156 3.21 -5.38 -7.39
N LEU A 157 4.29 -6.16 -7.40
CA LEU A 157 5.57 -5.75 -7.94
C LEU A 157 5.50 -5.47 -9.45
N VAL A 158 4.85 -6.34 -10.22
CA VAL A 158 4.74 -6.13 -11.67
C VAL A 158 3.96 -4.86 -11.99
N GLN A 159 2.87 -4.58 -11.26
CA GLN A 159 2.10 -3.36 -11.45
C GLN A 159 2.89 -2.09 -11.06
N ILE A 160 3.73 -2.16 -10.03
CA ILE A 160 4.60 -1.05 -9.64
C ILE A 160 5.67 -0.80 -10.71
N MET A 161 6.30 -1.84 -11.22
CA MET A 161 7.48 -1.75 -12.08
C MET A 161 7.15 -1.66 -13.58
N GLU A 162 5.95 -2.04 -14.00
CA GLU A 162 5.53 -1.92 -15.41
C GLU A 162 5.61 -0.46 -15.86
N TYR A 163 6.39 -0.22 -16.93
CA TYR A 163 6.47 1.11 -17.53
C TYR A 163 5.22 1.40 -18.36
N LYS A 164 4.61 2.53 -18.08
CA LYS A 164 3.56 3.11 -18.92
C LYS A 164 4.01 4.48 -19.37
N LYS A 165 3.98 4.70 -20.68
CA LYS A 165 4.46 5.97 -21.26
C LYS A 165 3.55 7.12 -20.86
N PRO A 166 4.08 8.18 -20.23
CA PRO A 166 3.32 9.40 -20.03
C PRO A 166 2.95 10.04 -21.36
N LEU A 167 1.73 10.56 -21.47
CA LEU A 167 1.19 11.11 -22.72
C LEU A 167 0.69 12.56 -22.57
N ASP A 168 0.82 13.18 -21.40
CA ASP A 168 0.42 14.57 -21.19
C ASP A 168 1.40 15.52 -21.86
N SER A 169 0.98 16.13 -22.98
CA SER A 169 1.82 16.99 -23.80
C SER A 169 2.23 18.32 -23.13
N ARG A 170 1.65 18.64 -21.99
CA ARG A 170 2.04 19.82 -21.20
C ARG A 170 3.42 19.65 -20.55
N TYR A 171 3.95 18.43 -20.51
CA TYR A 171 5.18 18.06 -19.83
C TYR A 171 6.19 17.44 -20.78
N THR A 172 7.46 17.56 -20.42
CA THR A 172 8.56 16.88 -21.12
C THR A 172 8.99 15.66 -20.32
N TYR A 173 9.10 14.52 -20.99
CA TYR A 173 9.47 13.25 -20.38
C TYR A 173 10.82 12.76 -20.90
N VAL A 174 11.50 11.98 -20.06
CA VAL A 174 12.70 11.25 -20.48
C VAL A 174 12.25 9.94 -21.12
N ASP A 175 12.63 9.72 -22.35
CA ASP A 175 12.39 8.44 -23.03
C ASP A 175 13.29 7.35 -22.43
N PRO A 176 12.78 6.11 -22.33
CA PRO A 176 13.60 4.96 -21.96
C PRO A 176 14.70 4.69 -22.99
N LYS A 177 15.82 4.10 -22.56
CA LYS A 177 16.92 3.72 -23.46
C LYS A 177 16.54 2.61 -24.43
N SER A 178 15.65 1.73 -24.01
CA SER A 178 15.16 0.59 -24.78
C SER A 178 13.65 0.57 -24.83
N ASP A 179 13.05 -0.22 -25.70
CA ASP A 179 11.61 -0.47 -25.66
C ASP A 179 11.25 -1.22 -24.38
N LEU A 180 10.40 -0.62 -23.56
CA LEU A 180 9.91 -1.17 -22.31
C LEU A 180 8.46 -1.64 -22.40
N SER A 181 7.88 -1.63 -23.59
CA SER A 181 6.49 -2.08 -23.80
C SER A 181 6.30 -3.50 -23.30
N ASN A 182 5.27 -3.70 -22.47
CA ASN A 182 4.94 -5.00 -21.88
C ASN A 182 6.06 -5.65 -21.04
N LEU A 183 7.10 -4.91 -20.60
CA LEU A 183 8.12 -5.45 -19.70
C LEU A 183 7.68 -5.32 -18.24
N GLY A 184 7.69 -6.46 -17.57
CA GLY A 184 7.42 -6.62 -16.14
C GLY A 184 8.70 -6.56 -15.30
N VAL A 185 8.98 -7.63 -14.59
CA VAL A 185 10.10 -7.78 -13.65
C VAL A 185 10.81 -9.13 -13.87
N PRO A 186 12.06 -9.29 -13.45
CA PRO A 186 12.70 -10.60 -13.43
C PRO A 186 11.90 -11.62 -12.63
N ILE A 187 11.70 -12.81 -13.16
CA ILE A 187 11.05 -13.92 -12.44
C ILE A 187 12.13 -14.69 -11.68
N VAL A 188 11.93 -14.82 -10.36
CA VAL A 188 12.76 -15.60 -9.44
C VAL A 188 11.86 -16.59 -8.70
N THR A 189 12.15 -17.87 -8.80
CA THR A 189 11.41 -18.94 -8.14
C THR A 189 12.33 -19.74 -7.21
N ASP A 190 11.79 -20.71 -6.51
CA ASP A 190 12.51 -21.69 -5.71
C ASP A 190 13.59 -22.47 -6.49
N LYS A 191 13.49 -22.49 -7.83
CA LYS A 191 14.43 -23.17 -8.72
C LYS A 191 15.51 -22.26 -9.31
N THR A 192 15.40 -20.94 -9.10
CA THR A 192 16.34 -19.97 -9.67
C THR A 192 17.63 -19.95 -8.88
N THR A 193 18.73 -20.31 -9.50
CA THR A 193 20.06 -20.26 -8.89
C THR A 193 20.61 -18.84 -8.78
N THR A 194 21.54 -18.62 -7.87
CA THR A 194 22.24 -17.33 -7.74
C THR A 194 22.92 -16.88 -9.04
N GLN A 195 23.45 -17.83 -9.81
CA GLN A 195 24.09 -17.54 -11.10
C GLN A 195 23.05 -17.04 -12.13
N GLU A 196 21.90 -17.70 -12.23
CA GLU A 196 20.80 -17.26 -13.11
C GLU A 196 20.27 -15.90 -12.69
N ALA A 197 20.06 -15.67 -11.39
CA ALA A 197 19.57 -14.40 -10.85
C ALA A 197 20.50 -13.22 -11.19
N SER A 198 21.83 -13.44 -11.31
CA SER A 198 22.79 -12.38 -11.63
C SER A 198 22.72 -11.86 -13.07
N ASN A 199 22.03 -12.56 -13.96
CA ASN A 199 21.79 -12.17 -15.35
C ASN A 199 20.36 -12.52 -15.79
N ASN A 200 19.38 -12.19 -15.00
CA ASN A 200 17.97 -12.50 -15.20
C ASN A 200 17.25 -11.30 -15.84
N PRO A 201 16.85 -11.36 -17.10
CA PRO A 201 16.19 -10.25 -17.76
C PRO A 201 14.79 -10.00 -17.17
N ARG A 202 14.24 -8.83 -17.45
CA ARG A 202 12.83 -8.57 -17.19
C ARG A 202 11.98 -9.52 -18.03
N ALA A 203 11.15 -10.29 -17.39
CA ALA A 203 10.09 -11.02 -18.06
C ALA A 203 9.03 -10.04 -18.58
N THR A 204 8.26 -10.45 -19.57
CA THR A 204 7.08 -9.69 -19.97
C THR A 204 6.05 -9.68 -18.85
N VAL A 205 5.18 -8.69 -18.83
CA VAL A 205 4.06 -8.65 -17.86
C VAL A 205 3.19 -9.89 -18.01
N ASP A 206 2.99 -10.36 -19.23
CA ASP A 206 2.22 -11.57 -19.52
C ASP A 206 2.85 -12.82 -18.90
N GLU A 207 4.16 -12.99 -18.99
CA GLU A 207 4.89 -14.10 -18.33
C GLU A 207 4.80 -14.04 -16.81
N VAL A 208 4.85 -12.83 -16.24
CA VAL A 208 4.63 -12.67 -14.79
C VAL A 208 3.20 -13.05 -14.40
N TYR A 209 2.20 -12.70 -15.21
CA TYR A 209 0.81 -13.13 -14.95
C TYR A 209 0.60 -14.63 -15.18
N ASP A 210 1.39 -15.27 -16.06
CA ASP A 210 1.39 -16.74 -16.16
C ASP A 210 1.81 -17.39 -14.84
N LEU A 211 2.89 -16.88 -14.23
CA LEU A 211 3.34 -17.36 -12.92
C LEU A 211 2.26 -17.08 -11.85
N ILE A 212 1.71 -15.88 -11.82
CA ILE A 212 0.67 -15.51 -10.86
C ILE A 212 -0.53 -16.45 -10.95
N LEU A 213 -1.05 -16.68 -12.16
CA LEU A 213 -2.21 -17.56 -12.35
C LEU A 213 -1.90 -19.03 -12.06
N SER A 214 -0.68 -19.48 -12.36
CA SER A 214 -0.20 -20.82 -12.00
C SER A 214 -0.11 -20.98 -10.48
N ASP A 215 0.48 -20.03 -9.78
CA ASP A 215 0.57 -20.04 -8.32
C ASP A 215 -0.82 -20.03 -7.66
N LEU A 216 -1.74 -19.21 -8.19
CA LEU A 216 -3.11 -19.18 -7.68
C LEU A 216 -3.86 -20.49 -7.91
N ALA A 217 -3.62 -21.19 -9.02
CA ALA A 217 -4.21 -22.49 -9.28
C ALA A 217 -3.69 -23.58 -8.31
N GLU A 218 -2.39 -23.56 -8.00
CA GLU A 218 -1.84 -24.45 -6.98
C GLU A 218 -2.35 -24.07 -5.57
N ALA A 219 -2.44 -22.77 -5.26
CA ALA A 219 -3.03 -22.32 -3.99
C ALA A 219 -4.50 -22.73 -3.85
N GLU A 220 -5.32 -22.62 -4.92
CA GLU A 220 -6.71 -23.09 -4.94
C GLU A 220 -6.81 -24.57 -4.59
N LYS A 221 -5.94 -25.38 -5.17
CA LYS A 221 -5.88 -26.82 -4.95
C LYS A 221 -5.51 -27.17 -3.50
N TYR A 222 -4.44 -26.60 -2.98
CA TYR A 222 -3.92 -26.95 -1.65
C TYR A 222 -4.71 -26.32 -0.50
N LEU A 223 -5.37 -25.17 -0.72
CA LEU A 223 -6.22 -24.55 0.28
C LEU A 223 -7.70 -24.93 0.18
N ALA A 224 -8.04 -25.90 -0.70
CA ALA A 224 -9.39 -26.44 -0.77
C ALA A 224 -9.77 -27.11 0.55
N GLY A 225 -10.80 -26.57 1.22
CA GLY A 225 -11.25 -27.08 2.53
C GLY A 225 -10.42 -26.61 3.73
N TYR A 226 -9.35 -25.85 3.52
CA TYR A 226 -8.56 -25.30 4.62
C TYR A 226 -9.34 -24.26 5.42
N THR A 227 -9.39 -24.45 6.74
CA THR A 227 -9.92 -23.47 7.70
C THR A 227 -8.75 -22.77 8.39
N ARG A 228 -8.51 -21.51 8.05
CA ARG A 228 -7.40 -20.73 8.60
C ARG A 228 -7.52 -20.47 10.09
N LYS A 229 -6.40 -20.39 10.78
CA LYS A 229 -6.31 -20.05 12.20
C LYS A 229 -6.39 -18.54 12.43
N ASP A 230 -5.85 -17.74 11.51
CA ASP A 230 -5.76 -16.29 11.61
C ASP A 230 -5.93 -15.60 10.23
N LYS A 231 -6.25 -14.31 10.23
CA LYS A 231 -6.39 -13.52 9.00
C LYS A 231 -5.06 -13.14 8.34
N VAL A 232 -3.94 -13.48 8.92
CA VAL A 232 -2.64 -13.41 8.24
C VAL A 232 -2.47 -14.58 7.26
N GLU A 233 -3.24 -15.64 7.40
CA GLU A 233 -3.19 -16.80 6.53
C GLU A 233 -4.20 -16.67 5.38
N PRO A 234 -3.76 -16.74 4.11
CA PRO A 234 -4.69 -16.85 3.00
C PRO A 234 -5.47 -18.17 3.09
N ASN A 235 -6.76 -18.08 2.80
CA ASN A 235 -7.64 -19.23 2.61
C ASN A 235 -8.22 -19.20 1.19
N LEU A 236 -9.07 -20.16 0.85
CA LEU A 236 -9.67 -20.26 -0.47
C LEU A 236 -10.39 -18.97 -0.93
N ALA A 237 -11.06 -18.27 -0.02
CA ALA A 237 -11.71 -17.00 -0.34
C ALA A 237 -10.70 -15.89 -0.74
N VAL A 238 -9.54 -15.86 -0.08
CA VAL A 238 -8.44 -14.94 -0.44
C VAL A 238 -7.88 -15.28 -1.80
N VAL A 239 -7.69 -16.58 -2.10
CA VAL A 239 -7.22 -17.03 -3.42
C VAL A 239 -8.19 -16.57 -4.51
N TYR A 240 -9.50 -16.72 -4.31
CA TYR A 240 -10.51 -16.21 -5.24
C TYR A 240 -10.43 -14.68 -5.40
N GLY A 241 -10.21 -13.94 -4.31
CA GLY A 241 -10.01 -12.50 -4.36
C GLY A 241 -8.75 -12.11 -5.16
N LEU A 242 -7.67 -12.88 -5.05
CA LEU A 242 -6.45 -12.67 -5.85
C LEU A 242 -6.67 -12.99 -7.33
N PHE A 243 -7.43 -14.04 -7.66
CA PHE A 243 -7.86 -14.30 -9.05
C PHE A 243 -8.69 -13.13 -9.59
N ALA A 244 -9.65 -12.60 -8.82
CA ALA A 244 -10.44 -11.45 -9.23
C ALA A 244 -9.56 -10.24 -9.53
N ARG A 245 -8.57 -9.93 -8.69
CA ARG A 245 -7.57 -8.88 -8.95
C ARG A 245 -6.76 -9.15 -10.22
N ALA A 246 -6.25 -10.37 -10.38
CA ALA A 246 -5.43 -10.75 -11.53
C ALA A 246 -6.20 -10.60 -12.85
N TYR A 247 -7.41 -11.13 -12.91
CA TYR A 247 -8.24 -11.03 -14.12
C TYR A 247 -8.71 -9.60 -14.39
N THR A 248 -8.99 -8.78 -13.36
CA THR A 248 -9.29 -7.36 -13.53
C THR A 248 -8.09 -6.63 -14.15
N ASN A 249 -6.88 -6.90 -13.70
CA ASN A 249 -5.67 -6.33 -14.26
C ASN A 249 -5.46 -6.75 -15.72
N LEU A 250 -5.58 -8.04 -16.02
CA LEU A 250 -5.46 -8.56 -17.39
C LEU A 250 -6.55 -7.97 -18.30
N ALA A 251 -7.78 -7.82 -17.82
CA ALA A 251 -8.90 -7.26 -18.58
C ALA A 251 -8.71 -5.77 -18.90
N SER A 252 -8.15 -4.99 -17.98
CA SER A 252 -7.96 -3.55 -18.15
C SER A 252 -6.74 -3.17 -19.00
N ARG A 253 -5.79 -4.09 -19.23
CA ARG A 253 -4.58 -3.81 -20.02
C ARG A 253 -4.90 -3.54 -21.49
N THR A 254 -4.17 -2.62 -22.08
CA THR A 254 -4.17 -2.36 -23.53
C THR A 254 -3.11 -3.16 -24.24
N GLU A 255 -1.92 -3.28 -23.67
CA GLU A 255 -0.77 -4.02 -24.16
C GLU A 255 -0.79 -5.43 -23.58
N ARG A 256 -0.71 -6.46 -24.41
CA ARG A 256 -0.74 -7.85 -23.96
C ARG A 256 -0.30 -8.82 -25.06
N ALA A 257 0.19 -9.99 -24.67
CA ALA A 257 0.47 -11.08 -25.60
C ALA A 257 -0.83 -11.62 -26.24
N ALA A 258 -0.68 -12.30 -27.37
CA ALA A 258 -1.81 -12.86 -28.11
C ALA A 258 -2.74 -13.75 -27.26
N LYS A 259 -2.16 -14.49 -26.29
CA LYS A 259 -2.95 -15.35 -25.38
C LYS A 259 -3.82 -14.60 -24.37
N TYR A 260 -3.55 -13.32 -24.14
CA TYR A 260 -4.34 -12.45 -23.25
C TYR A 260 -5.18 -11.42 -24.00
N THR A 261 -5.65 -11.75 -25.20
CA THR A 261 -6.40 -10.82 -26.06
C THR A 261 -7.87 -10.68 -25.70
N SER A 262 -8.47 -11.68 -25.06
CA SER A 262 -9.90 -11.69 -24.75
C SER A 262 -10.25 -10.88 -23.50
N LYS A 263 -10.41 -9.56 -23.69
CA LYS A 263 -10.84 -8.66 -22.59
C LYS A 263 -12.17 -9.06 -21.98
N ALA A 264 -13.14 -9.42 -22.82
CA ALA A 264 -14.48 -9.79 -22.36
C ALA A 264 -14.46 -11.03 -21.48
N GLU A 265 -13.63 -12.03 -21.81
CA GLU A 265 -13.46 -13.24 -21.01
C GLU A 265 -12.84 -12.93 -19.65
N TYR A 266 -11.80 -12.10 -19.61
CA TYR A 266 -11.15 -11.74 -18.35
C TYR A 266 -12.05 -10.87 -17.46
N TRP A 267 -12.85 -9.97 -18.02
CA TRP A 267 -13.88 -9.26 -17.24
C TRP A 267 -14.90 -10.24 -16.67
N LYS A 268 -15.34 -11.22 -17.44
CA LYS A 268 -16.24 -12.28 -16.94
C LYS A 268 -15.62 -13.06 -15.79
N LEU A 269 -14.38 -13.53 -15.95
CA LEU A 269 -13.66 -14.25 -14.90
C LEU A 269 -13.43 -13.39 -13.66
N ALA A 270 -13.11 -12.11 -13.81
CA ALA A 270 -12.96 -11.18 -12.69
C ALA A 270 -14.25 -11.11 -11.86
N GLY A 271 -15.41 -10.99 -12.50
CA GLY A 271 -16.71 -10.99 -11.84
C GLY A 271 -17.03 -12.32 -11.16
N GLU A 272 -16.81 -13.44 -11.84
CA GLU A 272 -17.05 -14.78 -11.30
C GLU A 272 -16.20 -15.08 -10.07
N TYR A 273 -14.91 -14.73 -10.09
CA TYR A 273 -14.03 -14.91 -8.94
C TYR A 273 -14.31 -13.93 -7.81
N ALA A 274 -14.77 -12.70 -8.10
CA ALA A 274 -15.25 -11.78 -7.07
C ALA A 274 -16.49 -12.36 -6.36
N ASP A 275 -17.45 -12.92 -7.10
CA ASP A 275 -18.61 -13.60 -6.53
C ASP A 275 -18.23 -14.83 -5.68
N LYS A 276 -17.29 -15.66 -6.16
CA LYS A 276 -16.77 -16.79 -5.38
C LYS A 276 -16.10 -16.31 -4.08
N ALA A 277 -15.30 -15.23 -4.15
CA ALA A 277 -14.63 -14.67 -2.97
C ALA A 277 -15.64 -14.15 -1.95
N ILE A 278 -16.67 -13.41 -2.37
CA ILE A 278 -17.75 -12.96 -1.50
C ILE A 278 -18.44 -14.13 -0.82
N ALA A 279 -18.87 -15.12 -1.61
CA ALA A 279 -19.62 -16.27 -1.10
C ALA A 279 -18.81 -17.15 -0.13
N GLN A 280 -17.51 -17.36 -0.44
CA GLN A 280 -16.63 -18.22 0.35
C GLN A 280 -16.07 -17.55 1.61
N SER A 281 -15.99 -16.19 1.63
CA SER A 281 -15.28 -15.48 2.71
C SER A 281 -15.98 -15.53 4.06
N GLY A 282 -17.31 -15.62 4.07
CA GLY A 282 -18.12 -15.38 5.26
C GLY A 282 -18.01 -13.94 5.78
N CYS A 283 -17.34 -13.05 5.03
CA CYS A 283 -17.17 -11.66 5.40
C CYS A 283 -18.38 -10.82 4.99
N THR A 284 -18.57 -9.73 5.71
CA THR A 284 -19.60 -8.72 5.42
C THR A 284 -18.96 -7.34 5.40
N PRO A 285 -19.47 -6.40 4.59
CA PRO A 285 -19.00 -5.02 4.63
C PRO A 285 -19.05 -4.42 6.02
N LEU A 286 -18.02 -3.64 6.37
CA LEU A 286 -17.94 -2.98 7.69
C LEU A 286 -19.17 -2.13 7.98
N THR A 287 -19.63 -2.21 9.20
CA THR A 287 -20.63 -1.27 9.73
C THR A 287 -19.95 0.04 10.13
N GLU A 288 -20.76 1.11 10.30
CA GLU A 288 -20.27 2.36 10.85
C GLU A 288 -19.58 2.15 12.21
N ALA A 289 -20.18 1.38 13.09
CA ALA A 289 -19.62 1.10 14.41
C ALA A 289 -18.24 0.42 14.34
N GLN A 290 -18.06 -0.54 13.46
CA GLN A 290 -16.75 -1.21 13.26
C GLN A 290 -15.72 -0.26 12.64
N TRP A 291 -16.14 0.57 11.71
CA TRP A 291 -15.26 1.53 11.04
C TRP A 291 -14.77 2.64 11.97
N THR A 292 -15.66 3.18 12.82
CA THR A 292 -15.38 4.35 13.65
C THR A 292 -14.94 4.01 15.07
N ASP A 293 -14.87 2.74 15.44
CA ASP A 293 -14.49 2.33 16.79
C ASP A 293 -13.08 2.87 17.15
N PRO A 294 -12.95 3.66 18.22
CA PRO A 294 -11.68 4.30 18.57
C PRO A 294 -10.62 3.31 19.07
N LYS A 295 -11.00 2.08 19.44
CA LYS A 295 -10.09 1.06 19.96
C LYS A 295 -9.73 0.01 18.94
N THR A 296 -10.69 -0.39 18.11
CA THR A 296 -10.56 -1.56 17.23
C THR A 296 -10.83 -1.25 15.77
N GLY A 297 -11.22 -0.02 15.42
CA GLY A 297 -11.45 0.43 14.05
C GLY A 297 -10.15 0.58 13.28
N PHE A 298 -10.02 -0.08 12.13
CA PHE A 298 -8.85 -0.06 11.23
C PHE A 298 -7.49 -0.23 11.93
N ASN A 299 -7.46 -1.05 12.96
CA ASN A 299 -6.23 -1.37 13.69
C ASN A 299 -6.18 -2.81 14.21
N ASN A 300 -7.30 -3.53 14.18
CA ASN A 300 -7.40 -4.88 14.73
C ASN A 300 -8.17 -5.81 13.79
N ARG A 301 -7.47 -6.74 13.15
CA ARG A 301 -8.03 -7.70 12.18
C ARG A 301 -9.14 -8.58 12.75
N ASN A 302 -9.07 -8.90 14.04
CA ASN A 302 -10.05 -9.80 14.67
C ASN A 302 -11.40 -9.13 14.90
N SER A 303 -11.43 -7.80 15.01
CA SER A 303 -12.64 -7.01 15.21
C SER A 303 -13.31 -6.58 13.90
N GLN A 304 -12.66 -6.80 12.75
CA GLN A 304 -13.12 -6.33 11.46
C GLN A 304 -13.73 -7.48 10.63
N ASN A 305 -15.06 -7.47 10.48
CA ASN A 305 -15.77 -8.54 9.76
C ASN A 305 -15.49 -8.56 8.25
N SER A 306 -15.01 -7.47 7.67
CA SER A 306 -14.78 -7.39 6.23
C SER A 306 -13.38 -7.80 5.81
N TRP A 307 -12.44 -7.88 6.74
CA TRP A 307 -11.05 -8.17 6.40
C TRP A 307 -10.84 -9.64 6.05
N MET A 308 -10.47 -9.89 4.81
CA MET A 308 -10.20 -11.22 4.27
C MET A 308 -8.74 -11.62 4.48
N LEU A 309 -7.80 -10.67 4.37
CA LEU A 309 -6.37 -10.87 4.61
C LEU A 309 -5.79 -9.62 5.25
N ALA A 310 -4.86 -9.77 6.19
CA ALA A 310 -4.24 -8.66 6.91
C ALA A 310 -2.79 -8.98 7.29
N THR A 311 -1.99 -7.93 7.56
CA THR A 311 -0.75 -8.08 8.34
C THR A 311 -1.04 -8.03 9.83
N HIS A 312 -0.10 -8.48 10.64
CA HIS A 312 -0.17 -8.39 12.09
C HIS A 312 1.17 -8.00 12.70
N ILE A 313 1.15 -7.02 13.58
CA ILE A 313 2.30 -6.65 14.41
C ILE A 313 2.06 -7.17 15.83
N ASP A 314 2.92 -8.09 16.27
CA ASP A 314 2.96 -8.52 17.69
C ASP A 314 3.46 -7.33 18.53
N PRO A 315 2.72 -6.91 19.57
CA PRO A 315 3.16 -5.85 20.48
C PRO A 315 4.50 -6.12 21.19
N ASN A 316 4.91 -7.39 21.29
CA ASN A 316 6.22 -7.75 21.81
C ASN A 316 7.36 -7.49 20.81
N ASN A 317 7.06 -7.33 19.52
CA ASN A 317 8.03 -6.90 18.52
C ASN A 317 8.09 -5.36 18.47
N THR A 318 8.86 -4.79 19.37
CA THR A 318 8.93 -3.32 19.53
C THR A 318 9.46 -2.62 18.27
N THR A 319 10.35 -3.23 17.51
CA THR A 319 10.85 -2.68 16.24
C THR A 319 9.72 -2.62 15.20
N ALA A 320 8.92 -3.66 15.08
CA ALA A 320 7.79 -3.65 14.16
C ALA A 320 6.69 -2.67 14.60
N ALA A 321 6.44 -2.54 15.91
CA ALA A 321 5.45 -1.62 16.46
C ALA A 321 5.85 -0.14 16.31
N THR A 322 7.15 0.15 16.18
CA THR A 322 7.65 1.50 15.87
C THR A 322 7.90 1.65 14.38
N ASP A 323 9.03 1.20 13.94
CA ASP A 323 9.57 1.46 12.61
C ASP A 323 8.83 0.68 11.52
N GLY A 324 8.31 -0.51 11.81
CA GLY A 324 7.47 -1.28 10.89
C GLY A 324 6.01 -0.83 10.82
N SER A 325 5.54 -0.03 11.78
CA SER A 325 4.15 0.38 11.85
C SER A 325 3.85 1.50 10.84
N PHE A 326 2.95 1.22 9.90
CA PHE A 326 2.47 2.25 8.99
C PHE A 326 1.72 3.37 9.73
N VAL A 327 1.07 3.05 10.84
CA VAL A 327 0.39 4.02 11.69
C VAL A 327 1.39 4.95 12.36
N TYR A 328 2.42 4.39 12.95
CA TYR A 328 3.50 5.16 13.57
C TYR A 328 4.22 6.07 12.58
N ALA A 329 4.59 5.50 11.44
CA ALA A 329 5.47 6.15 10.48
C ALA A 329 4.72 7.08 9.51
N MET A 330 3.51 6.74 9.10
CA MET A 330 2.93 7.31 7.89
C MET A 330 1.59 8.02 8.08
N ILE A 331 0.74 7.55 8.96
CA ILE A 331 -0.67 7.97 8.95
C ILE A 331 -1.08 8.76 10.18
N MET A 332 -0.68 8.32 11.37
CA MET A 332 -1.07 8.99 12.60
C MET A 332 -0.07 10.07 12.98
N GLY A 333 -0.54 11.26 13.24
CA GLY A 333 0.33 12.34 13.56
C GLY A 333 0.07 12.97 14.91
N THR A 334 -1.01 13.67 14.96
CA THR A 334 -1.28 14.63 16.03
C THR A 334 -1.86 14.01 17.30
N GLU A 335 -2.34 12.79 17.21
CA GLU A 335 -3.06 12.16 18.31
C GLU A 335 -2.15 11.34 19.23
N THR A 336 -0.99 10.91 18.76
CA THR A 336 -0.11 10.04 19.53
C THR A 336 1.11 10.77 20.08
N THR A 337 1.62 10.33 21.22
CA THR A 337 2.87 10.86 21.78
C THR A 337 4.11 10.29 21.10
N PHE A 338 3.97 9.20 20.35
CA PHE A 338 5.06 8.42 19.78
C PHE A 338 5.21 8.53 18.26
N SER A 339 4.18 9.01 17.55
CA SER A 339 4.28 9.15 16.09
C SER A 339 5.29 10.23 15.70
N VAL A 340 6.42 9.82 15.11
CA VAL A 340 7.51 10.73 14.76
C VAL A 340 7.29 11.37 13.40
N TYR A 341 6.75 10.63 12.44
CA TYR A 341 6.68 11.08 11.05
C TYR A 341 5.31 11.52 10.61
N GLY A 342 4.27 10.88 11.07
CA GLY A 342 2.90 11.24 10.71
C GLY A 342 2.47 12.61 11.21
N TRP A 343 3.04 13.12 12.29
CA TRP A 343 2.66 14.42 12.84
C TRP A 343 3.30 15.62 12.12
N ARG A 344 4.38 15.40 11.38
CA ARG A 344 4.99 16.45 10.54
C ARG A 344 4.24 16.64 9.24
N VAL A 345 3.50 15.61 8.81
CA VAL A 345 2.81 15.62 7.53
C VAL A 345 1.45 14.96 7.72
N GLY A 346 0.44 15.78 7.92
CA GLY A 346 -0.93 15.29 7.93
C GLY A 346 -1.25 14.59 6.59
N ARG A 347 -1.76 13.37 6.67
CA ARG A 347 -2.36 12.69 5.51
C ARG A 347 -3.82 13.06 5.48
N ALA A 348 -4.22 13.77 4.46
CA ALA A 348 -5.56 14.33 4.34
C ALA A 348 -6.27 13.80 3.09
N LEU A 349 -7.58 13.78 3.13
CA LEU A 349 -8.39 13.61 1.94
C LEU A 349 -8.31 14.90 1.11
N ASP A 350 -8.34 14.78 -0.19
CA ASP A 350 -8.53 15.92 -1.09
C ASP A 350 -9.82 16.68 -0.73
N ARG A 351 -9.75 18.01 -0.73
CA ARG A 351 -10.87 18.86 -0.30
C ARG A 351 -12.11 18.68 -1.18
N ALA A 352 -11.96 18.65 -2.51
CA ALA A 352 -13.09 18.47 -3.40
C ALA A 352 -13.74 17.08 -3.20
N ALA A 353 -12.93 16.05 -2.89
CA ALA A 353 -13.43 14.73 -2.56
C ALA A 353 -14.23 14.73 -1.25
N TYR A 354 -13.76 15.44 -0.23
CA TYR A 354 -14.50 15.62 1.02
C TYR A 354 -15.84 16.34 0.79
N ASP A 355 -15.83 17.43 0.03
CA ASP A 355 -17.02 18.25 -0.23
C ASP A 355 -18.04 17.52 -1.13
N ARG A 356 -17.57 16.62 -2.02
CA ARG A 356 -18.44 15.74 -2.82
C ARG A 356 -19.14 14.67 -2.00
N LEU A 357 -18.54 14.22 -0.90
CA LEU A 357 -19.16 13.23 -0.02
C LEU A 357 -20.41 13.81 0.65
N SER A 358 -21.53 13.09 0.54
CA SER A 358 -22.76 13.42 1.25
C SER A 358 -22.54 13.43 2.77
N ASP A 359 -23.17 14.36 3.48
CA ASP A 359 -23.16 14.41 4.96
C ASP A 359 -23.85 13.19 5.59
N ASN A 360 -24.69 12.48 4.82
CA ASN A 360 -25.31 11.22 5.24
C ASN A 360 -24.37 10.00 5.07
N ASP A 361 -23.23 10.18 4.42
CA ASP A 361 -22.22 9.11 4.29
C ASP A 361 -21.34 9.10 5.55
N TRP A 362 -21.52 8.09 6.36
CA TRP A 362 -20.81 8.03 7.64
C TRP A 362 -19.27 7.87 7.45
N ARG A 363 -18.77 7.48 6.26
CA ARG A 363 -17.33 7.47 5.97
C ARG A 363 -16.72 8.87 6.03
N LYS A 364 -17.52 9.91 5.79
CA LYS A 364 -17.09 11.32 5.89
C LYS A 364 -16.49 11.64 7.26
N LYS A 365 -16.91 10.94 8.33
CA LYS A 365 -16.37 11.05 9.69
C LYS A 365 -14.92 10.58 9.81
N SER A 366 -14.36 9.94 8.78
CA SER A 366 -12.96 9.51 8.72
C SER A 366 -11.98 10.65 8.48
N TRP A 367 -12.47 11.84 8.21
CA TRP A 367 -11.65 13.04 7.98
C TRP A 367 -12.18 14.21 8.76
N LEU A 368 -11.27 15.11 9.15
CA LEU A 368 -11.60 16.27 9.97
C LEU A 368 -12.02 17.44 9.09
N GLY A 369 -13.28 17.50 8.75
CA GLY A 369 -13.87 18.60 8.00
C GLY A 369 -14.04 19.89 8.82
N PRO A 370 -14.38 21.00 8.15
CA PRO A 370 -14.56 22.30 8.80
C PRO A 370 -15.57 22.30 9.96
N GLU A 371 -16.55 21.41 9.93
CA GLU A 371 -17.59 21.28 10.95
C GLU A 371 -17.06 20.81 12.32
N PHE A 372 -15.85 20.24 12.36
CA PHE A 372 -15.18 19.86 13.60
C PHE A 372 -14.38 20.99 14.25
N PHE A 373 -14.32 22.11 13.58
CA PHE A 373 -13.58 23.29 14.00
C PHE A 373 -14.55 24.40 14.34
N TYR A 374 -14.23 25.19 15.32
CA TYR A 374 -15.02 26.39 15.58
C TYR A 374 -14.14 27.64 15.53
N GLU A 375 -14.71 28.72 15.07
CA GLU A 375 -14.02 29.99 14.96
C GLU A 375 -13.90 30.66 16.32
N SER A 376 -12.69 31.09 16.68
CA SER A 376 -12.52 32.03 17.76
C SER A 376 -12.70 33.47 17.21
N LYS A 377 -13.17 34.37 18.04
CA LYS A 377 -13.41 35.76 17.62
C LYS A 377 -12.18 36.47 17.03
N ASN A 378 -10.97 36.00 17.32
CA ASN A 378 -9.72 36.57 16.87
C ASN A 378 -8.98 35.67 15.87
N GLN A 379 -9.64 34.68 15.35
CA GLN A 379 -9.04 33.70 14.46
C GLN A 379 -8.83 34.30 13.07
N LYS A 380 -7.64 34.11 12.51
CA LYS A 380 -7.40 34.40 11.10
C LYS A 380 -8.02 33.33 10.24
N ALA A 381 -8.42 33.70 9.03
CA ALA A 381 -8.95 32.72 8.06
C ALA A 381 -7.99 31.53 7.92
N GLY A 382 -8.52 30.33 8.07
CA GLY A 382 -7.76 29.08 8.01
C GLY A 382 -7.21 28.56 9.34
N GLU A 383 -7.40 29.25 10.45
CA GLU A 383 -7.10 28.74 11.78
C GLU A 383 -8.38 28.19 12.43
N ALA A 384 -8.35 26.95 12.85
CA ALA A 384 -9.54 26.29 13.37
C ALA A 384 -9.24 25.28 14.49
N TYR A 385 -10.24 25.04 15.34
CA TYR A 385 -10.17 24.05 16.43
C TYR A 385 -11.01 22.83 16.12
N LEU A 386 -10.45 21.68 16.40
CA LEU A 386 -11.19 20.46 16.36
C LEU A 386 -11.92 20.22 17.67
N ILE A 387 -13.23 19.98 17.58
CA ILE A 387 -14.07 19.64 18.70
C ILE A 387 -14.72 18.28 18.45
N GLU A 388 -14.43 17.32 19.33
CA GLU A 388 -15.22 16.10 19.43
C GLU A 388 -16.28 16.25 20.52
N LYS A 389 -17.51 15.90 20.20
CA LYS A 389 -18.62 15.89 21.14
C LYS A 389 -19.14 14.48 21.33
N ASP A 390 -19.56 14.16 22.55
CA ASP A 390 -20.29 12.92 22.82
C ASP A 390 -21.74 12.99 22.27
N ALA A 391 -22.48 11.89 22.42
CA ALA A 391 -23.87 11.83 21.97
C ALA A 391 -24.78 12.86 22.64
N ASN A 392 -24.37 13.44 23.76
CA ASN A 392 -25.10 14.46 24.50
C ASN A 392 -24.65 15.88 24.15
N GLY A 393 -23.71 16.03 23.22
CA GLY A 393 -23.15 17.31 22.83
C GLY A 393 -22.04 17.85 23.74
N ASN A 394 -21.55 17.07 24.71
CA ASN A 394 -20.44 17.44 25.56
C ASN A 394 -19.10 17.27 24.83
N LEU A 395 -18.18 18.16 25.10
CA LEU A 395 -16.82 18.08 24.54
C LEU A 395 -16.07 16.90 25.12
N ILE A 396 -15.70 15.93 24.27
CA ILE A 396 -14.90 14.77 24.65
C ILE A 396 -13.42 15.06 24.45
N ASN A 397 -13.10 15.72 23.35
CA ASN A 397 -11.75 15.99 22.89
C ASN A 397 -11.71 17.33 22.19
N ASN A 398 -10.78 18.17 22.56
CA ASN A 398 -10.43 19.33 21.77
C ASN A 398 -9.09 19.08 21.10
N LYS A 399 -9.12 18.98 19.78
CA LYS A 399 -7.94 18.97 18.94
C LYS A 399 -7.93 20.29 18.20
N TRP A 400 -6.78 20.79 17.89
CA TRP A 400 -6.62 22.04 17.17
C TRP A 400 -5.98 21.77 15.80
N ALA A 401 -6.28 22.63 14.86
CA ALA A 401 -5.73 22.61 13.54
C ALA A 401 -5.44 24.01 13.08
N THR A 402 -4.36 24.17 12.37
CA THR A 402 -4.18 25.34 11.52
C THR A 402 -4.14 24.89 10.08
N ALA A 403 -4.94 25.52 9.25
CA ALA A 403 -4.76 25.43 7.84
C ALA A 403 -3.63 26.38 7.44
N GLY A 404 -2.51 25.81 7.07
CA GLY A 404 -1.48 26.53 6.33
C GLY A 404 -0.60 27.51 7.09
N ASN A 405 -0.66 27.59 8.37
CA ASN A 405 0.23 28.52 9.07
C ASN A 405 1.41 27.79 9.71
N ASN A 406 2.52 27.85 9.03
CA ASN A 406 3.81 27.32 9.47
C ASN A 406 4.42 28.16 10.62
N LYS A 407 3.62 28.48 11.61
CA LYS A 407 4.09 29.16 12.82
C LYS A 407 4.64 28.20 13.86
N SER A 408 5.25 27.09 13.39
CA SER A 408 5.88 26.10 14.23
C SER A 408 7.03 26.61 15.08
N THR A 409 7.50 27.80 14.82
CA THR A 409 8.63 28.41 15.54
C THR A 409 8.21 29.25 16.76
N GLU A 410 6.95 29.60 16.87
CA GLU A 410 6.46 30.41 17.97
C GLU A 410 5.86 29.56 19.08
N GLN A 411 6.71 28.95 19.87
CA GLN A 411 6.35 28.00 20.94
C GLN A 411 5.54 28.62 22.09
N GLY A 412 5.50 29.94 22.20
CA GLY A 412 4.76 30.65 23.22
C GLY A 412 3.30 30.94 22.91
N ASP A 413 2.95 31.01 21.63
CA ASP A 413 1.65 31.53 21.18
C ASP A 413 0.47 30.56 21.34
N TRP A 414 0.74 29.31 21.67
CA TRP A 414 -0.28 28.26 21.71
C TRP A 414 -0.98 28.10 23.03
N SER A 415 -0.31 28.51 24.10
CA SER A 415 -0.73 28.11 25.42
C SER A 415 -1.60 29.14 26.12
N ASP A 416 -1.39 30.40 25.85
CA ASP A 416 -1.79 31.43 26.80
C ASP A 416 -2.57 32.59 26.20
N ASP A 417 -2.79 32.60 24.86
CA ASP A 417 -3.65 33.60 24.24
C ASP A 417 -5.08 33.06 24.06
N PRO A 418 -5.98 33.35 24.99
CA PRO A 418 -7.39 32.93 24.91
C PRO A 418 -8.13 33.57 23.71
N GLY A 419 -7.51 34.50 23.02
CA GLY A 419 -8.05 35.10 21.81
C GLY A 419 -7.67 34.39 20.54
N LYS A 420 -6.58 33.57 20.53
CA LYS A 420 -6.12 32.85 19.34
C LYS A 420 -6.57 31.39 19.30
N TYR A 421 -6.56 30.71 20.44
CA TYR A 421 -6.85 29.29 20.50
C TYR A 421 -7.58 28.97 21.79
N GLN A 422 -8.88 28.68 21.71
CA GLN A 422 -9.63 28.23 22.87
C GLN A 422 -9.59 26.71 22.96
N PHE A 423 -8.75 26.23 23.85
CA PHE A 423 -8.83 24.84 24.28
C PHE A 423 -9.77 24.75 25.47
N SER A 424 -10.64 23.76 25.48
CA SER A 424 -11.30 23.41 26.75
C SER A 424 -10.27 22.88 27.74
N ASN A 425 -10.62 22.92 29.03
CA ASN A 425 -9.78 22.38 30.09
C ASN A 425 -9.44 20.88 29.89
N SER A 426 -10.24 20.16 29.11
CA SER A 426 -10.00 18.77 28.73
C SER A 426 -8.89 18.60 27.67
N ALA A 427 -8.43 19.68 27.05
CA ALA A 427 -7.39 19.63 26.03
C ALA A 427 -5.94 19.64 26.57
N SER A 428 -5.76 19.61 27.88
CA SER A 428 -4.43 19.58 28.50
C SER A 428 -3.57 18.40 28.01
N TRP A 429 -4.20 17.29 27.68
CA TRP A 429 -3.51 16.12 27.13
C TRP A 429 -2.97 16.34 25.71
N VAL A 430 -3.66 17.10 24.87
CA VAL A 430 -3.16 17.48 23.54
C VAL A 430 -1.93 18.35 23.69
N ARG A 431 -1.95 19.32 24.60
CA ARG A 431 -0.83 20.17 24.95
C ARG A 431 0.39 19.37 25.40
N SER A 432 0.21 18.43 26.32
CA SER A 432 1.30 17.59 26.83
C SER A 432 1.93 16.71 25.74
N ARG A 433 1.16 16.34 24.73
CA ARG A 433 1.63 15.53 23.60
C ARG A 433 2.34 16.34 22.53
N ILE A 434 1.91 17.57 22.30
CA ILE A 434 2.54 18.49 21.35
C ILE A 434 3.93 18.93 21.84
N ASN A 435 4.14 19.00 23.13
CA ASN A 435 5.41 19.33 23.77
C ASN A 435 6.31 18.09 23.99
N THR A 436 6.25 17.11 23.12
CA THR A 436 7.12 15.93 23.23
C THR A 436 8.59 16.28 23.06
N SER A 437 9.46 15.39 23.51
CA SER A 437 10.92 15.52 23.63
C SER A 437 11.67 15.91 22.35
N TYR A 438 11.00 15.98 21.21
CA TYR A 438 11.59 16.37 19.93
C TYR A 438 11.42 17.85 19.58
N GLY A 439 10.83 18.67 20.43
CA GLY A 439 10.72 20.12 20.23
C GLY A 439 9.86 20.57 19.04
N PHE A 440 9.07 19.67 18.46
CA PHE A 440 8.22 19.97 17.33
C PHE A 440 6.76 20.04 17.73
N LYS A 441 6.02 20.94 17.11
CA LYS A 441 4.56 21.07 17.28
C LYS A 441 3.86 20.36 16.14
N ALA A 442 2.95 19.47 16.48
CA ALA A 442 2.10 18.81 15.51
C ALA A 442 0.82 19.62 15.31
N TRP A 443 0.41 19.76 14.07
CA TRP A 443 -0.78 20.50 13.68
C TRP A 443 -1.80 19.53 13.09
N PRO A 444 -3.01 19.42 13.61
CA PRO A 444 -4.08 18.79 12.87
C PRO A 444 -4.46 19.71 11.70
N TRP A 445 -4.40 19.15 10.51
CA TRP A 445 -4.78 19.82 9.28
C TRP A 445 -6.26 19.59 8.99
N LEU A 446 -6.89 20.48 8.25
CA LEU A 446 -8.20 20.20 7.66
C LEU A 446 -8.14 18.93 6.82
N TYR A 447 -9.20 18.13 6.88
CA TYR A 447 -9.38 16.87 6.17
C TYR A 447 -8.36 15.77 6.55
N VAL A 448 -7.59 15.95 7.64
CA VAL A 448 -6.65 14.95 8.10
C VAL A 448 -7.38 13.66 8.51
N ASN A 449 -6.70 12.55 8.30
CA ASN A 449 -7.23 11.21 8.52
C ASN A 449 -7.56 10.91 9.99
N ARG A 450 -8.70 10.27 10.19
CA ARG A 450 -9.14 9.60 11.41
C ARG A 450 -9.55 8.14 11.18
N LYS A 451 -9.41 7.61 9.99
CA LYS A 451 -9.74 6.23 9.65
C LYS A 451 -8.82 5.27 10.40
N PHE A 452 -7.53 5.49 10.32
CA PHE A 452 -6.53 4.65 10.97
C PHE A 452 -6.19 5.19 12.36
N ARG A 453 -6.25 4.33 13.35
CA ARG A 453 -6.09 4.69 14.75
C ARG A 453 -5.07 3.78 15.45
N PRO A 454 -4.47 4.24 16.57
CA PRO A 454 -3.60 3.39 17.38
C PRO A 454 -4.35 2.15 17.86
N ASN A 455 -3.64 1.02 17.87
CA ASN A 455 -4.21 -0.22 18.40
C ASN A 455 -4.67 -0.04 19.84
N GLU A 456 -5.82 -0.63 20.18
CA GLU A 456 -6.51 -0.53 21.47
C GLU A 456 -6.84 0.93 21.92
N GLY A 457 -6.79 1.88 20.98
CA GLY A 457 -6.92 3.31 21.32
C GLY A 457 -5.77 3.83 22.21
N ASN A 458 -4.62 3.18 22.18
CA ASN A 458 -3.47 3.58 22.98
C ASN A 458 -2.67 4.69 22.28
N TYR A 459 -2.80 5.91 22.76
CA TYR A 459 -2.12 7.09 22.23
C TYR A 459 -0.77 7.38 22.91
N ASN A 460 -0.38 6.60 23.92
CA ASN A 460 0.72 6.95 24.81
C ASN A 460 1.96 6.08 24.62
N THR A 461 1.80 4.81 24.31
CA THR A 461 2.89 3.84 24.18
C THR A 461 2.91 3.23 22.79
N TYR A 462 4.06 3.27 22.14
CA TYR A 462 4.21 2.77 20.78
C TYR A 462 4.12 1.25 20.69
N GLU A 463 4.56 0.55 21.71
CA GLU A 463 4.53 -0.93 21.77
C GLU A 463 3.10 -1.47 21.58
N VAL A 464 2.12 -0.76 22.15
CA VAL A 464 0.71 -1.14 22.00
C VAL A 464 0.08 -0.37 20.84
N GLY A 465 0.14 0.95 20.87
CA GLY A 465 -0.56 1.80 19.91
C GLY A 465 -0.02 1.70 18.48
N GLY A 466 1.27 1.42 18.32
CA GLY A 466 1.90 1.19 17.03
C GLY A 466 1.68 -0.22 16.48
N ALA A 467 1.31 -1.18 17.31
CA ALA A 467 1.06 -2.57 16.91
C ALA A 467 -0.30 -2.70 16.20
N THR A 468 -0.44 -2.05 15.06
CA THR A 468 -1.69 -1.99 14.28
C THR A 468 -1.66 -2.97 13.12
N ASP A 469 -2.75 -3.67 12.94
CA ASP A 469 -2.97 -4.54 11.78
C ASP A 469 -3.29 -3.69 10.54
N PHE A 470 -2.86 -4.16 9.36
CA PHE A 470 -3.11 -3.50 8.08
C PHE A 470 -3.94 -4.42 7.17
N PRO A 471 -5.05 -3.95 6.59
CA PRO A 471 -5.86 -4.75 5.67
C PRO A 471 -5.17 -4.90 4.31
N ILE A 472 -4.91 -6.13 3.90
CA ILE A 472 -4.39 -6.46 2.57
C ILE A 472 -5.55 -6.66 1.57
N MET A 473 -6.62 -7.26 2.06
CA MET A 473 -7.83 -7.52 1.27
C MET A 473 -9.06 -7.44 2.15
N ARG A 474 -10.09 -6.74 1.66
CA ARG A 474 -11.41 -6.63 2.30
C ARG A 474 -12.51 -7.06 1.33
N VAL A 475 -13.62 -7.57 1.85
CA VAL A 475 -14.73 -8.04 1.02
C VAL A 475 -15.36 -6.92 0.18
N GLU A 476 -15.33 -5.68 0.64
CA GLU A 476 -15.80 -4.52 -0.12
C GLU A 476 -15.07 -4.39 -1.47
N GLU A 477 -13.80 -4.73 -1.53
CA GLU A 477 -13.06 -4.72 -2.79
C GLU A 477 -13.67 -5.67 -3.81
N MET A 478 -14.13 -6.83 -3.37
CA MET A 478 -14.77 -7.81 -4.25
C MET A 478 -16.06 -7.25 -4.87
N TYR A 479 -16.84 -6.47 -4.13
CA TYR A 479 -18.01 -5.78 -4.67
C TYR A 479 -17.63 -4.73 -5.73
N PHE A 480 -16.54 -3.98 -5.52
CA PHE A 480 -16.06 -3.02 -6.52
C PHE A 480 -15.52 -3.71 -7.78
N LEU A 481 -14.75 -4.79 -7.64
CA LEU A 481 -14.25 -5.58 -8.77
C LEU A 481 -15.41 -6.21 -9.56
N LYS A 482 -16.43 -6.72 -8.87
CA LYS A 482 -17.66 -7.21 -9.49
C LYS A 482 -18.38 -6.12 -10.27
N ALA A 483 -18.59 -4.95 -9.67
CA ALA A 483 -19.27 -3.83 -10.35
C ALA A 483 -18.50 -3.38 -11.60
N GLU A 484 -17.18 -3.33 -11.55
CA GLU A 484 -16.33 -3.00 -12.69
C GLU A 484 -16.43 -4.09 -13.79
N ALA A 485 -16.41 -5.35 -13.40
CA ALA A 485 -16.60 -6.46 -14.33
C ALA A 485 -17.99 -6.42 -15.00
N GLU A 486 -19.04 -6.19 -14.22
CA GLU A 486 -20.41 -6.02 -14.73
C GLU A 486 -20.53 -4.83 -15.70
N LEU A 487 -19.86 -3.71 -15.40
CA LEU A 487 -19.82 -2.55 -16.28
C LEU A 487 -19.26 -2.87 -17.67
N ASN A 488 -18.30 -3.80 -17.73
CA ASN A 488 -17.62 -4.20 -18.96
C ASN A 488 -18.22 -5.45 -19.64
N THR A 489 -19.17 -6.11 -19.01
CA THR A 489 -19.81 -7.32 -19.56
C THR A 489 -21.33 -7.17 -19.70
N THR A 490 -22.01 -6.88 -18.62
CA THR A 490 -23.49 -6.83 -18.54
C THR A 490 -24.02 -5.42 -18.82
N GLY A 491 -23.25 -4.41 -18.43
CA GLY A 491 -23.55 -3.00 -18.72
C GLY A 491 -23.89 -2.16 -17.47
N VAL A 492 -24.21 -0.90 -17.74
CA VAL A 492 -24.39 0.16 -16.73
C VAL A 492 -25.37 -0.21 -15.63
N ALA A 493 -26.50 -0.80 -15.96
CA ALA A 493 -27.55 -1.10 -14.97
C ALA A 493 -27.11 -2.12 -13.91
N ALA A 494 -26.39 -3.17 -14.32
CA ALA A 494 -25.89 -4.20 -13.40
C ALA A 494 -24.80 -3.61 -12.47
N ALA A 495 -23.83 -2.91 -13.05
CA ALA A 495 -22.76 -2.26 -12.29
C ALA A 495 -23.30 -1.28 -11.24
N LYS A 496 -24.28 -0.46 -11.61
CA LYS A 496 -24.95 0.44 -10.67
C LYS A 496 -25.66 -0.29 -9.55
N ALA A 497 -26.35 -1.38 -9.86
CA ALA A 497 -27.06 -2.16 -8.84
C ALA A 497 -26.09 -2.73 -7.79
N THR A 498 -24.95 -3.28 -8.22
CA THR A 498 -23.90 -3.78 -7.32
C THR A 498 -23.27 -2.64 -6.50
N LEU A 499 -22.90 -1.52 -7.15
CA LEU A 499 -22.34 -0.36 -6.47
C LEU A 499 -23.31 0.22 -5.44
N GLU A 500 -24.57 0.43 -5.82
CA GLU A 500 -25.61 0.94 -4.91
C GLU A 500 -25.87 0.00 -3.74
N GLY A 501 -25.86 -1.31 -3.98
CA GLY A 501 -26.00 -2.30 -2.92
C GLY A 501 -24.95 -2.15 -1.83
N LEU A 502 -23.68 -1.93 -2.22
CA LEU A 502 -22.60 -1.67 -1.27
C LEU A 502 -22.71 -0.29 -0.62
N ILE A 503 -22.83 0.78 -1.41
CA ILE A 503 -22.75 2.16 -0.88
C ILE A 503 -23.96 2.52 -0.02
N LYS A 504 -25.11 1.90 -0.22
CA LYS A 504 -26.26 2.04 0.69
C LYS A 504 -25.99 1.56 2.12
N THR A 505 -24.99 0.71 2.32
CA THR A 505 -24.52 0.36 3.68
C THR A 505 -23.73 1.49 4.34
N ARG A 506 -23.25 2.48 3.56
CA ARG A 506 -22.50 3.68 4.02
C ARG A 506 -23.40 4.91 4.11
N ASN A 507 -24.32 5.02 3.18
CA ASN A 507 -25.31 6.08 3.07
C ASN A 507 -26.62 5.48 2.55
N SER A 508 -27.60 5.29 3.43
CA SER A 508 -28.87 4.63 3.07
C SER A 508 -29.67 5.34 2.00
N SER A 509 -29.41 6.63 1.77
CA SER A 509 -30.06 7.43 0.72
C SER A 509 -29.28 7.48 -0.60
N TYR A 510 -28.17 6.75 -0.70
CA TYR A 510 -27.32 6.76 -1.89
C TYR A 510 -28.06 6.24 -3.13
N SER A 511 -27.92 6.96 -4.22
CA SER A 511 -28.35 6.55 -5.55
C SER A 511 -27.31 7.04 -6.57
N CYS A 512 -26.87 6.14 -7.44
CA CYS A 512 -25.92 6.46 -8.49
C CYS A 512 -26.62 7.17 -9.64
N ALA A 513 -26.36 8.46 -9.81
CA ALA A 513 -26.97 9.28 -10.87
C ALA A 513 -26.36 9.03 -12.26
N ALA A 514 -25.20 8.35 -12.33
CA ALA A 514 -24.47 8.08 -13.58
C ALA A 514 -25.35 7.33 -14.60
N THR A 515 -25.29 7.72 -15.85
CA THR A 515 -26.10 7.13 -16.94
C THR A 515 -25.28 6.53 -18.07
N THR A 516 -24.04 6.94 -18.22
CA THR A 516 -23.10 6.42 -19.22
C THR A 516 -22.06 5.52 -18.57
N LYS A 517 -21.39 4.71 -19.37
CA LYS A 517 -20.27 3.87 -18.90
C LYS A 517 -19.16 4.71 -18.27
N LYS A 518 -18.81 5.83 -18.91
CA LYS A 518 -17.82 6.78 -18.43
C LYS A 518 -18.19 7.33 -17.05
N ASP A 519 -19.43 7.80 -16.89
CA ASP A 519 -19.87 8.37 -15.61
C ASP A 519 -19.91 7.32 -14.50
N VAL A 520 -20.24 6.07 -14.83
CA VAL A 520 -20.18 4.96 -13.84
C VAL A 520 -18.74 4.65 -13.46
N TYR A 521 -17.78 4.72 -14.39
CA TYR A 521 -16.36 4.58 -14.04
C TYR A 521 -15.92 5.69 -13.09
N GLU A 522 -16.28 6.95 -13.36
CA GLU A 522 -15.97 8.09 -12.48
C GLU A 522 -16.54 7.88 -11.07
N GLU A 523 -17.82 7.49 -10.98
CA GLU A 523 -18.45 7.25 -9.69
C GLU A 523 -17.87 6.03 -8.96
N LEU A 524 -17.61 4.93 -9.68
CA LEU A 524 -17.02 3.72 -9.13
C LEU A 524 -15.63 4.00 -8.58
N MET A 525 -14.78 4.71 -9.33
CA MET A 525 -13.43 5.10 -8.90
C MET A 525 -13.47 6.05 -7.72
N PHE A 526 -14.41 7.00 -7.71
CA PHE A 526 -14.61 7.91 -6.59
C PHE A 526 -14.97 7.15 -5.31
N GLN A 527 -16.00 6.31 -5.37
CA GLN A 527 -16.48 5.54 -4.21
C GLN A 527 -15.41 4.57 -3.71
N LYS A 528 -14.67 3.92 -4.63
CA LYS A 528 -13.54 3.04 -4.29
C LYS A 528 -12.39 3.83 -3.67
N GLY A 529 -12.09 5.02 -4.19
CA GLY A 529 -11.07 5.92 -3.67
C GLY A 529 -11.33 6.35 -2.23
N ILE A 530 -12.56 6.64 -1.90
CA ILE A 530 -13.01 6.95 -0.54
C ILE A 530 -12.94 5.71 0.37
N GLU A 531 -13.46 4.57 -0.10
CA GLU A 531 -13.53 3.33 0.68
C GLU A 531 -12.14 2.84 1.07
N PHE A 532 -11.20 2.84 0.14
CA PHE A 532 -9.85 2.29 0.33
C PHE A 532 -8.78 3.35 0.55
N TRP A 533 -9.18 4.57 0.91
CA TRP A 533 -8.24 5.63 1.22
C TRP A 533 -7.22 5.18 2.28
N GLY A 534 -5.93 5.30 1.96
CA GLY A 534 -4.82 4.90 2.83
C GLY A 534 -4.50 3.40 2.82
N GLU A 535 -5.17 2.58 2.01
CA GLU A 535 -4.90 1.14 1.90
C GLU A 535 -4.05 0.78 0.66
N GLY A 536 -3.66 1.77 -0.15
CA GLY A 536 -2.78 1.62 -1.32
C GLY A 536 -3.44 0.99 -2.54
N ILE A 537 -4.73 0.67 -2.49
CA ILE A 537 -5.47 0.08 -3.62
C ILE A 537 -5.65 1.09 -4.75
N ASN A 538 -5.89 2.36 -4.41
CA ASN A 538 -6.13 3.42 -5.38
C ASN A 538 -4.93 3.63 -6.33
N TYR A 539 -3.71 3.44 -5.86
CA TYR A 539 -2.53 3.53 -6.73
C TYR A 539 -2.59 2.52 -7.87
N PHE A 540 -2.90 1.26 -7.57
CA PHE A 540 -2.98 0.20 -8.59
C PHE A 540 -4.10 0.45 -9.59
N ASP A 541 -5.27 0.88 -9.11
CA ASP A 541 -6.39 1.22 -9.98
C ASP A 541 -6.07 2.42 -10.87
N ASN A 542 -5.52 3.50 -10.30
CA ASN A 542 -5.17 4.69 -11.07
C ASN A 542 -4.11 4.39 -12.14
N LYS A 543 -3.12 3.57 -11.82
CA LYS A 543 -2.07 3.20 -12.76
C LYS A 543 -2.59 2.27 -13.87
N ARG A 544 -3.33 1.19 -13.53
CA ARG A 544 -3.86 0.27 -14.55
C ARG A 544 -4.88 0.93 -15.45
N LEU A 545 -5.69 1.83 -14.90
CA LEU A 545 -6.71 2.59 -15.62
C LEU A 545 -6.17 3.90 -16.21
N GLU A 546 -4.95 4.28 -15.91
CA GLU A 546 -4.32 5.52 -16.39
C GLU A 546 -5.20 6.76 -16.14
N THR A 547 -5.64 6.95 -14.91
CA THR A 547 -6.65 7.95 -14.57
C THR A 547 -6.09 9.31 -14.19
N GLY A 548 -4.79 9.52 -14.30
CA GLY A 548 -4.15 10.80 -13.98
C GLY A 548 -4.05 11.10 -12.49
N CYS A 549 -3.51 12.27 -12.17
CA CYS A 549 -3.41 12.78 -10.80
C CYS A 549 -3.78 14.27 -10.80
N HIS A 550 -4.92 14.62 -10.23
CA HIS A 550 -5.51 15.97 -10.26
C HIS A 550 -5.69 16.50 -8.84
N ARG A 551 -4.62 17.09 -8.28
CA ARG A 551 -4.62 17.68 -6.93
C ARG A 551 -4.65 19.19 -6.93
N TRP A 552 -4.47 19.80 -8.09
CA TRP A 552 -4.45 21.24 -8.20
C TRP A 552 -5.74 21.78 -8.82
N TYR A 553 -6.35 22.66 -8.07
CA TYR A 553 -7.47 23.52 -8.48
C TYR A 553 -7.53 24.72 -7.50
N PRO A 554 -8.16 25.86 -7.85
CA PRO A 554 -8.38 26.95 -6.93
C PRO A 554 -9.10 26.48 -5.66
N GLY A 555 -8.53 26.79 -4.50
CA GLY A 555 -9.04 26.33 -3.21
C GLY A 555 -8.62 24.92 -2.78
N ALA A 556 -7.75 24.24 -3.55
CA ALA A 556 -7.20 22.93 -3.15
C ALA A 556 -6.45 23.02 -1.80
N SER A 557 -6.46 21.90 -1.05
CA SER A 557 -5.78 21.79 0.25
C SER A 557 -4.26 21.58 0.12
N VAL A 558 -3.63 22.09 -0.92
CA VAL A 558 -2.19 21.94 -1.19
C VAL A 558 -1.50 23.28 -1.02
N GLU A 559 -0.48 23.32 -0.20
CA GLU A 559 0.21 24.57 0.14
C GLU A 559 1.45 24.85 -0.71
N ARG A 560 1.93 23.84 -1.44
CA ARG A 560 3.18 23.96 -2.20
C ARG A 560 3.09 23.39 -3.60
N ALA A 561 3.77 24.05 -4.51
CA ALA A 561 3.88 23.67 -5.91
C ALA A 561 4.30 22.19 -6.10
N ALA A 562 5.18 21.70 -5.25
CA ALA A 562 5.64 20.30 -5.31
C ALA A 562 4.52 19.25 -5.17
N HIS A 563 3.43 19.60 -4.49
CA HIS A 563 2.27 18.73 -4.29
C HIS A 563 1.06 19.09 -5.16
N ALA A 564 1.10 20.23 -5.81
CA ALA A 564 0.05 20.74 -6.68
C ALA A 564 0.11 20.08 -8.07
N ILE A 565 -0.12 18.79 -8.08
CA ILE A 565 -0.06 17.97 -9.29
C ILE A 565 -1.37 18.08 -10.06
N ASP A 566 -1.27 18.31 -11.36
CA ASP A 566 -2.38 18.25 -12.29
C ASP A 566 -1.87 17.63 -13.59
N MET A 567 -2.04 16.31 -13.72
CA MET A 567 -1.51 15.54 -14.84
C MET A 567 -2.50 14.50 -15.33
N ASN A 568 -2.65 14.47 -16.63
CA ASN A 568 -3.51 13.53 -17.32
C ASN A 568 -2.83 12.14 -17.47
N ARG A 569 -3.64 11.10 -17.48
CA ARG A 569 -3.32 9.72 -17.79
C ARG A 569 -2.30 9.06 -16.84
N ILE A 570 -1.02 9.17 -17.09
CA ILE A 570 0.05 8.52 -16.32
C ILE A 570 0.89 9.56 -15.60
N HIS A 571 0.94 9.41 -14.29
CA HIS A 571 1.89 10.16 -13.48
C HIS A 571 3.27 9.45 -13.54
N PRO A 572 4.34 10.13 -13.96
CA PRO A 572 5.67 9.51 -14.08
C PRO A 572 6.19 8.91 -12.77
N GLY A 573 5.79 9.49 -11.62
CA GLY A 573 6.11 8.99 -10.31
C GLY A 573 5.47 7.64 -9.94
N TRP A 574 4.55 7.13 -10.77
CA TRP A 574 3.95 5.82 -10.56
C TRP A 574 4.84 4.66 -11.00
N THR A 575 5.96 4.92 -11.68
CA THR A 575 6.82 3.86 -12.16
C THR A 575 8.27 4.10 -11.71
N PRO A 576 8.69 3.51 -10.59
CA PRO A 576 10.07 3.62 -10.13
C PRO A 576 11.03 2.84 -11.06
N GLY A 577 12.29 3.25 -11.06
CA GLY A 577 13.35 2.49 -11.69
C GLY A 577 13.96 1.45 -10.75
N PHE A 578 14.70 0.49 -11.32
CA PHE A 578 15.60 -0.36 -10.54
C PHE A 578 16.75 0.49 -9.98
N ASN A 579 17.11 0.24 -8.74
CA ASN A 579 18.20 0.95 -8.09
C ASN A 579 19.59 0.47 -8.53
N ASN A 580 20.64 1.19 -8.14
CA ASN A 580 22.01 0.85 -8.51
C ASN A 580 22.48 -0.52 -7.98
N ALA A 581 22.01 -0.94 -6.81
CA ALA A 581 22.37 -2.25 -6.27
C ALA A 581 21.80 -3.36 -7.16
N GLU A 582 20.53 -3.26 -7.57
CA GLU A 582 19.90 -4.18 -8.51
C GLU A 582 20.60 -4.15 -9.88
N LEU A 583 20.86 -2.96 -10.45
CA LEU A 583 21.54 -2.81 -11.73
C LEU A 583 22.97 -3.37 -11.73
N ASN A 584 23.64 -3.36 -10.59
CA ASN A 584 24.97 -3.94 -10.44
C ASN A 584 24.90 -5.45 -10.19
N GLY A 585 23.90 -5.93 -9.46
CA GLY A 585 23.70 -7.34 -9.16
C GLY A 585 23.14 -8.14 -10.33
N ASN A 586 22.27 -7.52 -11.13
CA ASN A 586 21.63 -8.14 -12.31
C ASN A 586 21.85 -7.30 -13.57
N ARG A 587 22.85 -7.67 -14.37
CA ARG A 587 23.25 -6.90 -15.56
C ARG A 587 22.20 -6.89 -16.67
N ALA A 588 21.35 -7.89 -16.75
CA ALA A 588 20.34 -8.01 -17.79
C ALA A 588 19.27 -6.91 -17.74
N VAL A 589 19.08 -6.27 -16.57
CA VAL A 589 18.09 -5.19 -16.43
C VAL A 589 18.67 -3.79 -16.71
N TYR A 590 19.98 -3.65 -16.92
CA TYR A 590 20.65 -2.35 -16.98
C TYR A 590 20.13 -1.44 -18.10
N ASP A 591 20.07 -1.95 -19.34
CA ASP A 591 19.60 -1.19 -20.49
C ASP A 591 18.08 -1.14 -20.61
N PHE A 592 17.37 -1.95 -19.83
CA PHE A 592 15.92 -2.03 -19.77
C PHE A 592 15.34 -1.43 -18.47
N ASN A 593 16.08 -0.54 -17.83
CA ASN A 593 15.59 0.16 -16.65
C ASN A 593 14.52 1.19 -17.02
N ASN A 594 13.56 1.39 -16.13
CA ASN A 594 12.60 2.47 -16.27
C ASN A 594 13.32 3.81 -16.26
N PRO A 595 12.89 4.80 -17.08
CA PRO A 595 13.52 6.11 -17.07
C PRO A 595 13.30 6.79 -15.73
N TYR A 596 14.33 7.51 -15.30
CA TYR A 596 14.19 8.37 -14.14
C TYR A 596 13.28 9.54 -14.49
N THR A 597 12.41 9.93 -13.58
CA THR A 597 11.78 11.23 -13.66
C THR A 597 12.87 12.26 -13.46
N ALA A 598 13.31 12.85 -14.56
CA ALA A 598 14.30 13.91 -14.48
C ALA A 598 13.69 15.15 -13.82
N TYR A 599 14.50 15.90 -13.11
CA TYR A 599 14.17 17.23 -12.59
C TYR A 599 13.49 18.15 -13.63
N SER A 600 13.77 17.95 -14.90
CA SER A 600 13.25 18.76 -15.99
C SER A 600 11.75 18.63 -16.20
N VAL A 601 11.10 17.57 -15.73
CA VAL A 601 9.63 17.44 -15.77
C VAL A 601 8.97 18.52 -14.91
N TYR A 602 9.65 19.05 -13.92
CA TYR A 602 9.13 20.02 -12.97
C TYR A 602 9.15 21.45 -13.43
N THR A 603 10.07 21.79 -14.35
CA THR A 603 10.35 23.19 -14.65
C THR A 603 9.34 23.80 -15.60
N THR A 604 8.54 23.02 -16.29
CA THR A 604 7.67 23.52 -17.37
C THR A 604 6.19 23.67 -17.00
N ALA A 605 5.75 23.09 -15.89
CA ALA A 605 4.32 23.10 -15.55
C ALA A 605 4.01 23.39 -14.09
N LEU A 606 5.04 23.57 -13.26
CA LEU A 606 4.80 23.88 -11.85
C LEU A 606 4.41 25.34 -11.68
N ARG A 607 3.34 25.52 -10.95
CA ARG A 607 2.99 26.80 -10.37
C ARG A 607 4.01 27.17 -9.30
N THR A 608 4.24 28.44 -9.12
CA THR A 608 5.07 28.93 -8.02
C THR A 608 4.35 28.71 -6.68
N ASN A 609 5.10 28.67 -5.59
CA ASN A 609 4.49 28.61 -4.26
C ASN A 609 3.59 29.83 -3.98
N ASP A 610 3.91 31.00 -4.54
CA ASP A 610 3.09 32.20 -4.40
C ASP A 610 1.76 32.08 -5.12
N GLU A 611 1.73 31.47 -6.32
CA GLU A 611 0.49 31.16 -7.03
C GLU A 611 -0.37 30.20 -6.23
N ILE A 612 0.21 29.12 -5.68
CA ILE A 612 -0.52 28.20 -4.83
C ILE A 612 -1.09 28.90 -3.60
N ALA A 613 -0.27 29.68 -2.91
CA ALA A 613 -0.67 30.42 -1.72
C ALA A 613 -1.78 31.45 -1.99
N SER A 614 -1.77 32.06 -3.17
CA SER A 614 -2.80 33.06 -3.54
C SER A 614 -4.20 32.45 -3.70
N HIS A 615 -4.28 31.15 -4.04
CA HIS A 615 -5.54 30.43 -4.22
C HIS A 615 -5.94 29.60 -2.99
N TYR A 616 -5.13 29.59 -1.97
CA TYR A 616 -5.41 28.82 -0.75
C TYR A 616 -6.61 29.41 0.00
N GLY A 617 -7.58 28.56 0.32
CA GLY A 617 -8.79 28.98 1.02
C GLY A 617 -9.88 29.57 0.13
N GLU A 618 -9.69 29.66 -1.19
CA GLU A 618 -10.74 30.05 -2.12
C GLU A 618 -11.92 29.05 -2.09
N ALA A 619 -13.08 29.49 -2.49
CA ALA A 619 -14.21 28.62 -2.74
C ALA A 619 -13.88 27.65 -3.90
N ILE A 620 -14.34 26.42 -3.78
CA ILE A 620 -14.16 25.42 -4.84
C ILE A 620 -15.49 25.14 -5.54
N GLU A 621 -15.40 24.85 -6.84
CA GLU A 621 -16.49 24.26 -7.58
C GLU A 621 -16.33 22.74 -7.56
N VAL A 622 -17.12 22.08 -6.73
CA VAL A 622 -17.08 20.61 -6.62
C VAL A 622 -17.77 19.97 -7.82
N GLU A 623 -18.84 20.59 -8.30
CA GLU A 623 -19.53 20.16 -9.51
C GLU A 623 -18.65 20.41 -10.73
N GLY A 624 -18.36 19.35 -11.46
CA GLY A 624 -17.44 19.39 -12.61
C GLY A 624 -15.97 19.27 -12.29
N HIS A 625 -15.59 19.18 -11.00
CA HIS A 625 -14.20 18.87 -10.64
C HIS A 625 -13.82 17.47 -11.14
N LYS A 626 -12.68 17.38 -11.83
CA LYS A 626 -12.16 16.15 -12.42
C LYS A 626 -11.24 15.45 -11.43
N PHE A 627 -11.68 14.30 -10.91
CA PHE A 627 -10.84 13.45 -10.08
C PHE A 627 -10.01 12.47 -10.89
N PHE A 628 -10.55 12.01 -12.02
CA PHE A 628 -9.99 10.95 -12.85
C PHE A 628 -10.14 11.22 -14.34
N ASP A 629 -9.22 10.67 -15.15
CA ASP A 629 -9.30 10.69 -16.61
C ASP A 629 -10.16 9.53 -17.10
N THR A 630 -11.47 9.75 -17.17
CA THR A 630 -12.43 8.73 -17.57
C THR A 630 -12.90 8.84 -19.03
N GLU A 631 -12.45 9.84 -19.78
CA GLU A 631 -12.84 10.09 -21.19
C GLU A 631 -12.65 8.87 -22.11
N LYS A 632 -11.67 8.04 -21.83
CA LYS A 632 -11.37 6.83 -22.61
C LYS A 632 -12.34 5.67 -22.39
N PHE A 633 -13.28 5.78 -21.48
CA PHE A 633 -14.27 4.73 -21.18
C PHE A 633 -15.63 4.95 -21.87
N GLU A 634 -15.66 5.76 -22.92
CA GLU A 634 -16.86 5.96 -23.75
C GLU A 634 -17.39 4.68 -24.40
#